data_302a2ff9572064ab8aa4fde495709aee
#
_entry.id   302a2ff9572064ab8aa4fde495709aee
#
_cell.length_a   1.000
_cell.length_b   1.000
_cell.length_c   1.000
_cell.angle_alpha   90.00
_cell.angle_beta   90.00
_cell.angle_gamma   90.00
#
_symmetry.space_group_name_H-M   'P 1'
#
loop_
_entity.id
_entity.type
_entity.pdbx_description
1 polymer ?
#
loop_
_entity_poly.entity_id
_entity_poly.type
_entity_poly.pdbx_seq_one_letter_code
_entity_poly.pdbx_strand_id
1 'polypeptide(L)'
;GMHGTVYANYAVDQADLLLAFGVRFDDRVTGKLEEFAKHGKIVHVDIDASEIHKNKEAHIPVHGDVRQALEALNAALTAEDIPDLTEWHQQIAGWKAKFPLGYADAGDKILQQYAIEELWRQTQNRDTYVAVGVGQHQMWAAQFYKFDKPRRWLSSSGLGTMGFGLPAAMGVQTACPDSLVIDIDGDGSFQMNIQELGTLTCEKLPVKILLLNNQHLGMVVQWEDRFMSGRRAHTYLGPVDHPEALGEGDGTMPMETFPNFVKIAEGYGIKARQVRSRAEYPAALAEMLAYDGPYLLDVICPYQEHVLPMIPSGRTVREIITK
;
A
#
# COMPACT_ATOMS: atom_id res chain seq x y z
N GLY A 1 -5.56 -9.32 -7.35
CA GLY A 1 -6.05 -7.99 -7.73
C GLY A 1 -4.97 -7.18 -8.42
N MET A 2 -5.30 -5.93 -8.75
CA MET A 2 -4.49 -5.04 -9.62
C MET A 2 -2.99 -5.02 -9.27
N HIS A 3 -2.64 -4.82 -8.02
CA HIS A 3 -1.25 -4.77 -7.55
C HIS A 3 -0.86 -5.93 -6.63
N GLY A 4 -1.64 -7.01 -6.67
CA GLY A 4 -1.31 -8.25 -5.99
C GLY A 4 -0.13 -8.97 -6.65
N THR A 5 0.51 -9.85 -5.90
CA THR A 5 1.62 -10.65 -6.44
C THR A 5 1.15 -11.56 -7.59
N VAL A 6 2.04 -11.87 -8.53
CA VAL A 6 1.73 -12.74 -9.67
C VAL A 6 1.19 -14.09 -9.22
N TYR A 7 1.87 -14.71 -8.25
CA TYR A 7 1.47 -16.02 -7.75
C TYR A 7 0.12 -16.02 -7.04
N ALA A 8 -0.24 -14.93 -6.31
CA ALA A 8 -1.56 -14.81 -5.70
C ALA A 8 -2.67 -14.63 -6.74
N ASN A 9 -2.42 -13.83 -7.78
CA ASN A 9 -3.36 -13.66 -8.89
C ASN A 9 -3.56 -14.97 -9.66
N TYR A 10 -2.49 -15.73 -9.92
CA TYR A 10 -2.59 -17.05 -10.55
C TYR A 10 -3.34 -18.06 -9.67
N ALA A 11 -3.10 -18.03 -8.35
CA ALA A 11 -3.81 -18.91 -7.42
C ALA A 11 -5.32 -18.63 -7.44
N VAL A 12 -5.73 -17.36 -7.43
CA VAL A 12 -7.16 -17.00 -7.53
C VAL A 12 -7.74 -17.39 -8.89
N ASP A 13 -7.00 -17.18 -10.00
CA ASP A 13 -7.47 -17.49 -11.35
C ASP A 13 -7.66 -18.99 -11.60
N GLN A 14 -6.76 -19.81 -11.02
CA GLN A 14 -6.73 -21.27 -11.28
C GLN A 14 -7.46 -22.08 -10.20
N ALA A 15 -7.97 -21.45 -9.14
CA ALA A 15 -8.70 -22.14 -8.09
C ALA A 15 -10.02 -22.75 -8.61
N ASP A 16 -10.32 -23.96 -8.20
CA ASP A 16 -11.59 -24.65 -8.44
C ASP A 16 -12.69 -24.24 -7.44
N LEU A 17 -12.27 -23.71 -6.27
CA LEU A 17 -13.13 -23.15 -5.24
C LEU A 17 -12.55 -21.83 -4.71
N LEU A 18 -13.36 -20.77 -4.74
CA LEU A 18 -13.04 -19.47 -4.15
C LEU A 18 -13.98 -19.16 -2.99
N LEU A 19 -13.43 -19.08 -1.78
CA LEU A 19 -14.16 -18.63 -0.60
C LEU A 19 -13.95 -17.13 -0.44
N ALA A 20 -14.97 -16.34 -0.68
CA ALA A 20 -14.93 -14.87 -0.63
C ALA A 20 -15.68 -14.37 0.62
N PHE A 21 -14.95 -13.78 1.56
CA PHE A 21 -15.48 -13.25 2.81
C PHE A 21 -15.40 -11.71 2.81
N GLY A 22 -16.54 -11.02 2.77
CA GLY A 22 -16.60 -9.57 2.78
C GLY A 22 -15.94 -8.91 1.56
N VAL A 23 -16.06 -9.51 0.39
CA VAL A 23 -15.43 -9.08 -0.86
C VAL A 23 -16.46 -8.49 -1.80
N ARG A 24 -16.35 -7.22 -2.16
CA ARG A 24 -17.28 -6.56 -3.09
C ARG A 24 -17.00 -6.81 -4.58
N PHE A 25 -15.97 -7.56 -4.93
CA PHE A 25 -15.58 -7.88 -6.32
C PHE A 25 -15.50 -6.64 -7.24
N ASP A 26 -14.86 -5.58 -6.74
CA ASP A 26 -14.61 -4.38 -7.54
C ASP A 26 -13.52 -4.59 -8.61
N ASP A 27 -13.40 -3.63 -9.53
CA ASP A 27 -12.49 -3.72 -10.67
C ASP A 27 -10.99 -3.78 -10.27
N ARG A 28 -10.64 -3.28 -9.06
CA ARG A 28 -9.27 -3.40 -8.53
C ARG A 28 -8.94 -4.83 -8.11
N VAL A 29 -9.96 -5.62 -7.78
CA VAL A 29 -9.83 -7.05 -7.45
C VAL A 29 -9.95 -7.90 -8.71
N THR A 30 -10.94 -7.63 -9.55
CA THR A 30 -11.33 -8.56 -10.64
C THR A 30 -10.61 -8.31 -11.96
N GLY A 31 -10.19 -7.08 -12.23
CA GLY A 31 -9.77 -6.70 -13.57
C GLY A 31 -10.94 -6.90 -14.55
N LYS A 32 -10.76 -7.73 -15.58
CA LYS A 32 -11.83 -8.10 -16.50
C LYS A 32 -12.78 -9.10 -15.85
N LEU A 33 -13.97 -8.63 -15.47
CA LEU A 33 -14.92 -9.33 -14.62
C LEU A 33 -15.33 -10.72 -15.15
N GLU A 34 -15.57 -10.84 -16.46
CA GLU A 34 -16.00 -12.10 -17.08
C GLU A 34 -14.92 -13.18 -17.01
N GLU A 35 -13.65 -12.77 -16.97
CA GLU A 35 -12.50 -13.69 -16.94
C GLU A 35 -12.03 -14.00 -15.51
N PHE A 36 -12.50 -13.26 -14.50
CA PHE A 36 -12.08 -13.45 -13.11
C PHE A 36 -12.65 -14.73 -12.52
N ALA A 37 -11.77 -15.60 -11.98
CA ALA A 37 -12.13 -16.84 -11.28
C ALA A 37 -13.18 -17.69 -12.05
N LYS A 38 -13.04 -17.78 -13.38
CA LYS A 38 -14.03 -18.44 -14.26
C LYS A 38 -14.00 -19.96 -14.19
N HIS A 39 -12.97 -20.55 -13.60
CA HIS A 39 -12.76 -21.99 -13.55
C HIS A 39 -13.33 -22.61 -12.26
N GLY A 40 -13.56 -21.81 -11.22
CA GLY A 40 -13.97 -22.28 -9.92
C GLY A 40 -15.39 -21.90 -9.52
N LYS A 41 -15.90 -22.59 -8.50
CA LYS A 41 -17.10 -22.18 -7.80
C LYS A 41 -16.77 -21.06 -6.80
N ILE A 42 -17.71 -20.12 -6.63
CA ILE A 42 -17.56 -19.00 -5.70
C ILE A 42 -18.59 -19.16 -4.58
N VAL A 43 -18.10 -19.26 -3.34
CA VAL A 43 -18.89 -19.08 -2.12
C VAL A 43 -18.70 -17.64 -1.67
N HIS A 44 -19.76 -16.86 -1.59
CA HIS A 44 -19.69 -15.46 -1.19
C HIS A 44 -20.43 -15.22 0.12
N VAL A 45 -19.68 -14.90 1.16
CA VAL A 45 -20.20 -14.55 2.50
C VAL A 45 -20.10 -13.06 2.67
N ASP A 46 -21.22 -12.39 2.84
CA ASP A 46 -21.25 -10.95 3.11
C ASP A 46 -22.38 -10.58 4.07
N ILE A 47 -22.12 -9.59 4.93
CA ILE A 47 -23.15 -9.05 5.84
C ILE A 47 -24.11 -8.11 5.12
N ASP A 48 -23.66 -7.52 4.01
CA ASP A 48 -24.49 -6.67 3.15
C ASP A 48 -25.10 -7.49 2.00
N ALA A 49 -26.40 -7.75 2.09
CA ALA A 49 -27.12 -8.48 1.07
C ALA A 49 -27.00 -7.85 -0.33
N SER A 50 -26.78 -6.52 -0.41
CA SER A 50 -26.65 -5.82 -1.68
C SER A 50 -25.33 -6.07 -2.40
N GLU A 51 -24.30 -6.57 -1.73
CA GLU A 51 -23.04 -6.96 -2.35
C GLU A 51 -23.10 -8.36 -3.01
N ILE A 52 -24.03 -9.21 -2.54
CA ILE A 52 -24.18 -10.57 -3.09
C ILE A 52 -24.78 -10.50 -4.50
N HIS A 53 -24.12 -11.16 -5.46
CA HIS A 53 -24.47 -11.14 -6.90
C HIS A 53 -24.35 -9.78 -7.61
N LYS A 54 -23.85 -8.73 -6.94
CA LYS A 54 -23.77 -7.38 -7.49
C LYS A 54 -22.83 -7.29 -8.70
N ASN A 55 -21.57 -7.63 -8.51
CA ASN A 55 -20.54 -7.57 -9.54
C ASN A 55 -20.22 -8.97 -10.10
N LYS A 56 -20.10 -9.96 -9.25
CA LYS A 56 -19.81 -11.35 -9.62
C LYS A 56 -20.88 -12.27 -9.05
N GLU A 57 -21.42 -13.13 -9.89
CA GLU A 57 -22.39 -14.13 -9.47
C GLU A 57 -21.72 -15.15 -8.53
N ALA A 58 -22.31 -15.39 -7.38
CA ALA A 58 -21.89 -16.41 -6.42
C ALA A 58 -22.64 -17.71 -6.69
N HIS A 59 -21.93 -18.83 -6.69
CA HIS A 59 -22.55 -20.15 -6.79
C HIS A 59 -23.28 -20.53 -5.50
N ILE A 60 -22.67 -20.11 -4.35
CA ILE A 60 -23.26 -20.31 -3.03
C ILE A 60 -23.21 -18.95 -2.30
N PRO A 61 -24.34 -18.21 -2.29
CA PRO A 61 -24.44 -16.98 -1.52
C PRO A 61 -24.75 -17.29 -0.04
N VAL A 62 -24.07 -16.57 0.86
CA VAL A 62 -24.31 -16.66 2.32
C VAL A 62 -24.44 -15.22 2.85
N HIS A 63 -25.67 -14.81 3.14
CA HIS A 63 -25.93 -13.53 3.78
C HIS A 63 -25.78 -13.68 5.30
N GLY A 64 -24.76 -13.06 5.89
CA GLY A 64 -24.51 -13.15 7.32
C GLY A 64 -23.16 -12.58 7.77
N ASP A 65 -23.00 -12.55 9.08
CA ASP A 65 -21.73 -12.17 9.70
C ASP A 65 -20.63 -13.19 9.43
N VAL A 66 -19.46 -12.73 9.00
CA VAL A 66 -18.32 -13.59 8.63
C VAL A 66 -17.86 -14.47 9.79
N ARG A 67 -17.90 -13.99 11.05
CA ARG A 67 -17.52 -14.79 12.21
C ARG A 67 -18.47 -15.97 12.38
N GLN A 68 -19.77 -15.72 12.32
CA GLN A 68 -20.78 -16.77 12.46
C GLN A 68 -20.68 -17.81 11.33
N ALA A 69 -20.46 -17.33 10.10
CA ALA A 69 -20.26 -18.21 8.95
C ALA A 69 -19.01 -19.08 9.10
N LEU A 70 -17.88 -18.51 9.57
CA LEU A 70 -16.65 -19.26 9.80
C LEU A 70 -16.78 -20.24 10.96
N GLU A 71 -17.45 -19.87 12.06
CA GLU A 71 -17.70 -20.77 13.19
C GLU A 71 -18.56 -21.97 12.75
N ALA A 72 -19.62 -21.73 11.99
CA ALA A 72 -20.48 -22.79 11.46
C ALA A 72 -19.72 -23.69 10.46
N LEU A 73 -18.93 -23.10 9.57
CA LEU A 73 -18.11 -23.85 8.61
C LEU A 73 -17.07 -24.73 9.33
N ASN A 74 -16.34 -24.18 10.30
CA ASN A 74 -15.35 -24.93 11.07
C ASN A 74 -15.99 -26.07 11.92
N ALA A 75 -17.22 -25.86 12.42
CA ALA A 75 -17.93 -26.91 13.13
C ALA A 75 -18.46 -28.04 12.22
N ALA A 76 -18.74 -27.72 10.96
CA ALA A 76 -19.24 -28.68 9.97
C ALA A 76 -18.12 -29.48 9.30
N LEU A 77 -16.91 -28.91 9.17
CA LEU A 77 -15.78 -29.55 8.49
C LEU A 77 -15.07 -30.54 9.44
N THR A 78 -14.77 -31.71 8.91
CA THR A 78 -13.88 -32.70 9.52
C THR A 78 -12.56 -32.79 8.77
N ALA A 79 -11.56 -33.44 9.34
CA ALA A 79 -10.27 -33.63 8.65
C ALA A 79 -10.42 -34.45 7.35
N GLU A 80 -11.43 -35.32 7.29
CA GLU A 80 -11.70 -36.16 6.12
C GLU A 80 -12.33 -35.39 4.96
N ASP A 81 -12.91 -34.22 5.22
CA ASP A 81 -13.51 -33.36 4.18
C ASP A 81 -12.46 -32.53 3.43
N ILE A 82 -11.23 -32.46 3.94
CA ILE A 82 -10.16 -31.65 3.36
C ILE A 82 -9.37 -32.51 2.37
N PRO A 83 -9.39 -32.18 1.06
CA PRO A 83 -8.63 -32.94 0.06
C PRO A 83 -7.11 -32.77 0.27
N ASP A 84 -6.32 -33.68 -0.32
CA ASP A 84 -4.88 -33.48 -0.40
C ASP A 84 -4.57 -32.30 -1.33
N LEU A 85 -4.01 -31.24 -0.78
CA LEU A 85 -3.65 -30.00 -1.49
C LEU A 85 -2.16 -29.92 -1.83
N THR A 86 -1.40 -31.03 -1.72
CA THR A 86 0.05 -31.04 -1.92
C THR A 86 0.45 -30.54 -3.30
N GLU A 87 -0.19 -31.01 -4.36
CA GLU A 87 0.10 -30.56 -5.73
C GLU A 87 -0.23 -29.08 -5.93
N TRP A 88 -1.35 -28.61 -5.36
CA TRP A 88 -1.73 -27.22 -5.40
C TRP A 88 -0.72 -26.32 -4.71
N HIS A 89 -0.26 -26.69 -3.53
CA HIS A 89 0.77 -25.95 -2.81
C HIS A 89 2.10 -25.94 -3.57
N GLN A 90 2.49 -27.04 -4.20
CA GLN A 90 3.69 -27.12 -5.05
C GLN A 90 3.57 -26.19 -6.27
N GLN A 91 2.40 -26.14 -6.89
CA GLN A 91 2.16 -25.24 -8.02
C GLN A 91 2.28 -23.77 -7.61
N ILE A 92 1.66 -23.35 -6.49
CA ILE A 92 1.80 -21.99 -5.94
C ILE A 92 3.24 -21.69 -5.61
N ALA A 93 3.97 -22.62 -4.97
CA ALA A 93 5.38 -22.44 -4.66
C ALA A 93 6.23 -22.27 -5.93
N GLY A 94 5.94 -23.01 -6.99
CA GLY A 94 6.57 -22.87 -8.31
C GLY A 94 6.33 -21.47 -8.91
N TRP A 95 5.12 -20.95 -8.85
CA TRP A 95 4.84 -19.58 -9.30
C TRP A 95 5.55 -18.53 -8.45
N LYS A 96 5.60 -18.72 -7.14
CA LYS A 96 6.30 -17.81 -6.22
C LYS A 96 7.81 -17.79 -6.49
N ALA A 97 8.41 -18.93 -6.79
CA ALA A 97 9.82 -19.02 -7.17
C ALA A 97 10.11 -18.37 -8.53
N LYS A 98 9.18 -18.51 -9.49
CA LYS A 98 9.32 -17.95 -10.84
C LYS A 98 9.08 -16.43 -10.88
N PHE A 99 8.19 -15.92 -10.04
CA PHE A 99 7.77 -14.52 -10.02
C PHE A 99 7.85 -13.96 -8.59
N PRO A 100 9.05 -13.90 -7.99
CA PRO A 100 9.20 -13.32 -6.66
C PRO A 100 8.81 -11.85 -6.68
N LEU A 101 8.18 -11.37 -5.60
CA LEU A 101 8.01 -9.93 -5.39
C LEU A 101 9.38 -9.34 -5.05
N GLY A 102 9.75 -8.29 -5.75
CA GLY A 102 11.04 -7.63 -5.55
C GLY A 102 11.17 -6.36 -6.39
N TYR A 103 12.29 -5.70 -6.25
CA TYR A 103 12.67 -4.50 -6.99
C TYR A 103 14.15 -4.57 -7.38
N ALA A 104 14.54 -3.81 -8.41
CA ALA A 104 15.92 -3.76 -8.88
C ALA A 104 16.79 -2.90 -7.94
N ASP A 105 18.09 -3.13 -7.96
CA ASP A 105 19.03 -2.22 -7.30
C ASP A 105 19.12 -0.90 -8.07
N ALA A 106 18.98 0.21 -7.37
CA ALA A 106 19.02 1.57 -7.90
C ALA A 106 20.26 2.36 -7.44
N GLY A 107 21.30 1.67 -6.99
CA GLY A 107 22.52 2.30 -6.47
C GLY A 107 22.25 3.11 -5.20
N ASP A 108 22.62 4.38 -5.19
CA ASP A 108 22.42 5.26 -4.01
C ASP A 108 21.01 5.86 -3.91
N LYS A 109 20.15 5.66 -4.90
CA LYS A 109 18.75 6.12 -4.83
C LYS A 109 17.96 5.32 -3.80
N ILE A 110 17.11 6.01 -3.04
CA ILE A 110 16.20 5.37 -2.09
C ILE A 110 14.91 5.05 -2.82
N LEU A 111 14.74 3.79 -3.22
CA LEU A 111 13.47 3.31 -3.74
C LEU A 111 12.43 3.23 -2.61
N GLN A 112 11.18 3.55 -2.88
CA GLN A 112 10.10 3.48 -1.87
C GLN A 112 9.96 2.06 -1.31
N GLN A 113 10.11 1.03 -2.16
CA GLN A 113 10.12 -0.37 -1.76
C GLN A 113 11.20 -0.67 -0.73
N TYR A 114 12.43 -0.21 -0.98
CA TYR A 114 13.56 -0.35 -0.06
C TYR A 114 13.32 0.38 1.26
N ALA A 115 12.80 1.61 1.18
CA ALA A 115 12.51 2.40 2.37
C ALA A 115 11.52 1.69 3.31
N ILE A 116 10.46 1.12 2.74
CA ILE A 116 9.43 0.38 3.48
C ILE A 116 9.97 -0.94 4.03
N GLU A 117 10.76 -1.67 3.25
CA GLU A 117 11.34 -2.95 3.70
C GLU A 117 12.35 -2.73 4.85
N GLU A 118 13.15 -1.67 4.79
CA GLU A 118 14.08 -1.30 5.87
C GLU A 118 13.30 -0.84 7.12
N LEU A 119 12.20 -0.09 6.96
CA LEU A 119 11.32 0.25 8.06
C LEU A 119 10.77 -1.02 8.74
N TRP A 120 10.27 -1.98 7.97
CA TRP A 120 9.82 -3.26 8.52
C TRP A 120 10.94 -3.98 9.26
N ARG A 121 12.15 -4.04 8.69
CA ARG A 121 13.30 -4.71 9.33
C ARG A 121 13.65 -4.12 10.69
N GLN A 122 13.56 -2.80 10.84
CA GLN A 122 13.86 -2.12 12.10
C GLN A 122 12.70 -2.17 13.11
N THR A 123 11.49 -2.52 12.69
CA THR A 123 10.28 -2.50 13.53
C THR A 123 9.64 -3.87 13.75
N GLN A 124 10.09 -4.95 13.08
CA GLN A 124 9.45 -6.27 13.09
C GLN A 124 9.29 -6.91 14.48
N ASN A 125 10.11 -6.51 15.46
CA ASN A 125 10.05 -7.02 16.83
C ASN A 125 9.37 -6.04 17.81
N ARG A 126 8.72 -5.00 17.31
CA ARG A 126 8.04 -3.97 18.10
C ARG A 126 6.53 -4.09 17.93
N ASP A 127 5.79 -3.68 18.98
CA ASP A 127 4.34 -3.53 18.84
C ASP A 127 4.02 -2.29 18.02
N THR A 128 3.84 -2.50 16.71
CA THR A 128 3.77 -1.40 15.73
C THR A 128 2.41 -1.37 15.05
N TYR A 129 1.85 -0.18 14.92
CA TYR A 129 0.74 0.14 14.03
C TYR A 129 1.22 0.98 12.87
N VAL A 130 0.73 0.68 11.68
CA VAL A 130 1.03 1.44 10.45
C VAL A 130 -0.27 1.99 9.90
N ALA A 131 -0.37 3.31 9.84
CA ALA A 131 -1.35 4.02 9.05
C ALA A 131 -0.70 4.44 7.73
N VAL A 132 -1.47 4.53 6.67
CA VAL A 132 -0.94 4.94 5.37
C VAL A 132 -1.85 5.95 4.69
N GLY A 133 -1.24 6.94 4.04
CA GLY A 133 -1.90 7.77 3.07
C GLY A 133 -2.30 7.00 1.81
N VAL A 134 -2.73 7.69 0.77
CA VAL A 134 -3.19 7.06 -0.47
C VAL A 134 -2.34 7.46 -1.67
N GLY A 135 -1.80 6.45 -2.36
CA GLY A 135 -0.94 6.59 -3.53
C GLY A 135 -0.08 5.35 -3.75
N GLN A 136 1.01 5.50 -4.50
CA GLN A 136 1.97 4.40 -4.73
C GLN A 136 2.56 3.87 -3.40
N HIS A 137 2.89 4.76 -2.46
CA HIS A 137 3.40 4.40 -1.14
C HIS A 137 2.47 3.45 -0.37
N GLN A 138 1.15 3.62 -0.47
CA GLN A 138 0.15 2.72 0.10
C GLN A 138 0.29 1.30 -0.43
N MET A 139 0.42 1.17 -1.75
CA MET A 139 0.52 -0.12 -2.41
C MET A 139 1.84 -0.82 -2.10
N TRP A 140 2.96 -0.07 -2.11
CA TRP A 140 4.25 -0.62 -1.71
C TRP A 140 4.31 -0.96 -0.22
N ALA A 141 3.65 -0.18 0.65
CA ALA A 141 3.54 -0.53 2.06
C ALA A 141 2.78 -1.85 2.24
N ALA A 142 1.70 -2.07 1.50
CA ALA A 142 0.97 -3.35 1.49
C ALA A 142 1.80 -4.52 0.92
N GLN A 143 2.74 -4.26 0.00
CA GLN A 143 3.58 -5.29 -0.59
C GLN A 143 4.81 -5.64 0.27
N PHE A 144 5.47 -4.65 0.89
CA PHE A 144 6.79 -4.82 1.50
C PHE A 144 6.82 -4.70 3.03
N TYR A 145 5.81 -4.12 3.66
CA TYR A 145 5.67 -4.16 5.12
C TYR A 145 4.90 -5.42 5.55
N LYS A 146 5.49 -6.27 6.37
CA LYS A 146 4.89 -7.54 6.77
C LYS A 146 4.20 -7.41 8.13
N PHE A 147 2.97 -7.90 8.22
CA PHE A 147 2.16 -7.89 9.43
C PHE A 147 1.98 -9.31 9.96
N ASP A 148 2.14 -9.48 11.27
CA ASP A 148 1.95 -10.74 12.00
C ASP A 148 0.72 -10.72 12.93
N LYS A 149 0.10 -9.54 13.10
CA LYS A 149 -1.06 -9.33 13.96
C LYS A 149 -2.19 -8.64 13.21
N PRO A 150 -3.46 -9.01 13.47
CA PRO A 150 -4.60 -8.32 12.90
C PRO A 150 -4.71 -6.88 13.42
N ARG A 151 -5.39 -6.02 12.67
CA ARG A 151 -5.68 -4.62 13.01
C ARG A 151 -4.43 -3.74 13.23
N ARG A 152 -3.29 -4.12 12.62
CA ARG A 152 -2.05 -3.32 12.64
C ARG A 152 -1.86 -2.47 11.38
N TRP A 153 -2.72 -2.64 10.40
CA TRP A 153 -2.74 -1.92 9.13
C TRP A 153 -4.00 -1.06 9.03
N LEU A 154 -3.82 0.26 8.88
CA LEU A 154 -4.90 1.23 8.72
C LEU A 154 -4.77 1.93 7.38
N SER A 155 -5.75 1.78 6.53
CA SER A 155 -5.71 2.29 5.17
C SER A 155 -7.11 2.61 4.66
N SER A 156 -7.25 3.68 3.91
CA SER A 156 -8.47 3.98 3.16
C SER A 156 -8.55 3.10 1.91
N SER A 157 -8.76 1.78 2.11
CA SER A 157 -8.73 0.80 1.02
C SER A 157 -10.03 0.78 0.19
N GLY A 158 -11.14 1.26 0.72
CA GLY A 158 -12.42 1.32 0.03
C GLY A 158 -12.53 2.52 -0.90
N LEU A 159 -12.50 3.73 -0.34
CA LEU A 159 -12.64 4.97 -1.10
C LEU A 159 -11.31 5.49 -1.66
N GLY A 160 -10.19 5.27 -0.95
CA GLY A 160 -8.89 5.77 -1.38
C GLY A 160 -8.71 7.27 -1.09
N THR A 161 -9.00 7.69 0.14
CA THR A 161 -8.95 9.10 0.55
C THR A 161 -7.51 9.53 0.83
N MET A 162 -6.94 10.39 -0.02
CA MET A 162 -5.67 11.05 0.25
C MET A 162 -5.79 11.90 1.53
N GLY A 163 -4.72 11.92 2.35
CA GLY A 163 -4.72 12.59 3.66
C GLY A 163 -5.28 11.75 4.81
N PHE A 164 -5.64 10.49 4.59
CA PHE A 164 -6.13 9.59 5.64
C PHE A 164 -5.04 9.20 6.65
N GLY A 165 -3.78 9.07 6.20
CA GLY A 165 -2.68 8.47 6.97
C GLY A 165 -2.43 9.15 8.30
N LEU A 166 -2.08 10.43 8.28
CA LEU A 166 -1.74 11.20 9.48
C LEU A 166 -2.87 11.24 10.52
N PRO A 167 -4.13 11.63 10.20
CA PRO A 167 -5.22 11.60 11.17
C PRO A 167 -5.50 10.21 11.74
N ALA A 168 -5.40 9.15 10.93
CA ALA A 168 -5.58 7.78 11.39
C ALA A 168 -4.47 7.37 12.36
N ALA A 169 -3.21 7.71 12.09
CA ALA A 169 -2.09 7.48 12.99
C ALA A 169 -2.29 8.18 14.34
N MET A 170 -2.78 9.42 14.34
CA MET A 170 -3.10 10.17 15.55
C MET A 170 -4.17 9.46 16.38
N GLY A 171 -5.24 9.00 15.73
CA GLY A 171 -6.30 8.23 16.40
C GLY A 171 -5.77 6.95 17.04
N VAL A 172 -4.90 6.22 16.35
CA VAL A 172 -4.24 5.03 16.90
C VAL A 172 -3.33 5.38 18.07
N GLN A 173 -2.51 6.42 17.96
CA GLN A 173 -1.59 6.81 19.04
C GLN A 173 -2.35 7.21 20.31
N THR A 174 -3.49 7.86 20.14
CA THR A 174 -4.39 8.19 21.27
C THR A 174 -4.97 6.93 21.92
N ALA A 175 -5.38 5.95 21.11
CA ALA A 175 -5.97 4.71 21.60
C ALA A 175 -4.95 3.70 22.14
N CYS A 176 -3.71 3.74 21.65
CA CYS A 176 -2.62 2.82 21.96
C CYS A 176 -1.34 3.62 22.30
N PRO A 177 -1.29 4.34 23.44
CA PRO A 177 -0.22 5.28 23.75
C PRO A 177 1.17 4.65 23.87
N ASP A 178 1.24 3.38 24.27
CA ASP A 178 2.50 2.65 24.50
C ASP A 178 3.04 1.97 23.22
N SER A 179 2.27 1.98 22.13
CA SER A 179 2.66 1.35 20.87
C SER A 179 3.45 2.31 19.98
N LEU A 180 4.30 1.75 19.12
CA LEU A 180 4.90 2.52 18.04
C LEU A 180 3.84 2.74 16.94
N VAL A 181 3.57 4.00 16.62
CA VAL A 181 2.65 4.36 15.53
C VAL A 181 3.40 5.08 14.42
N ILE A 182 3.24 4.57 13.21
CA ILE A 182 3.92 5.08 12.02
C ILE A 182 2.88 5.47 10.99
N ASP A 183 3.01 6.67 10.44
CA ASP A 183 2.33 7.11 9.23
C ASP A 183 3.29 6.98 8.05
N ILE A 184 2.94 6.15 7.07
CA ILE A 184 3.66 6.07 5.78
C ILE A 184 2.85 6.87 4.77
N ASP A 185 3.34 8.02 4.38
CA ASP A 185 2.60 8.89 3.46
C ASP A 185 3.46 9.33 2.26
N GLY A 186 2.80 9.76 1.20
CA GLY A 186 3.41 10.43 0.06
C GLY A 186 3.20 11.92 0.15
N ASP A 187 4.07 12.67 -0.50
CA ASP A 187 4.07 14.14 -0.49
C ASP A 187 2.73 14.77 -0.92
N GLY A 188 2.05 14.20 -1.92
CA GLY A 188 0.74 14.68 -2.34
C GLY A 188 -0.38 14.35 -1.36
N SER A 189 -0.38 13.14 -0.79
CA SER A 189 -1.40 12.70 0.17
C SER A 189 -1.23 13.43 1.51
N PHE A 190 -0.03 13.56 2.01
CA PHE A 190 0.31 14.23 3.26
C PHE A 190 -0.15 15.68 3.29
N GLN A 191 -0.04 16.40 2.16
CA GLN A 191 -0.47 17.80 2.07
C GLN A 191 -1.98 17.99 2.32
N MET A 192 -2.82 16.97 2.12
CA MET A 192 -4.27 17.10 2.27
C MET A 192 -4.72 17.36 3.71
N ASN A 193 -3.91 16.90 4.69
CA ASN A 193 -4.17 17.10 6.12
C ASN A 193 -2.93 17.55 6.90
N ILE A 194 -2.04 18.29 6.24
CA ILE A 194 -0.77 18.76 6.82
C ILE A 194 -0.96 19.65 8.07
N GLN A 195 -2.10 20.32 8.22
CA GLN A 195 -2.45 21.13 9.37
C GLN A 195 -2.53 20.32 10.67
N GLU A 196 -2.73 19.00 10.59
CA GLU A 196 -2.79 18.12 11.76
C GLU A 196 -1.43 17.96 12.46
N LEU A 197 -0.35 18.45 11.88
CA LEU A 197 0.93 18.63 12.58
C LEU A 197 0.77 19.51 13.82
N GLY A 198 -0.14 20.48 13.77
CA GLY A 198 -0.49 21.30 14.93
C GLY A 198 -1.12 20.46 16.06
N THR A 199 -2.02 19.55 15.72
CA THR A 199 -2.64 18.63 16.68
C THR A 199 -1.62 17.68 17.28
N LEU A 200 -0.71 17.10 16.47
CA LEU A 200 0.39 16.26 16.98
C LEU A 200 1.20 16.96 18.08
N THR A 201 1.54 18.23 17.87
CA THR A 201 2.32 19.02 18.82
C THR A 201 1.53 19.34 20.07
N CYS A 202 0.29 19.82 19.92
CA CYS A 202 -0.56 20.19 21.05
C CYS A 202 -0.90 19.00 21.96
N GLU A 203 -1.20 17.85 21.36
CA GLU A 203 -1.55 16.61 22.09
C GLU A 203 -0.34 15.76 22.44
N LYS A 204 0.88 16.17 22.03
CA LYS A 204 2.14 15.47 22.29
C LYS A 204 2.13 14.01 21.81
N LEU A 205 1.53 13.76 20.66
CA LEU A 205 1.43 12.41 20.09
C LEU A 205 2.75 12.01 19.38
N PRO A 206 3.47 10.96 19.83
CA PRO A 206 4.81 10.61 19.32
C PRO A 206 4.77 9.84 17.98
N VAL A 207 3.84 10.18 17.08
CA VAL A 207 3.71 9.56 15.76
C VAL A 207 4.98 9.76 14.94
N LYS A 208 5.43 8.70 14.26
CA LYS A 208 6.55 8.74 13.31
C LYS A 208 6.00 8.86 11.90
N ILE A 209 6.39 9.89 11.18
CA ILE A 209 5.96 10.16 9.82
C ILE A 209 7.10 9.81 8.88
N LEU A 210 6.94 8.73 8.11
CA LEU A 210 7.81 8.37 7.00
C LEU A 210 7.20 8.94 5.72
N LEU A 211 7.71 10.10 5.28
CA LEU A 211 7.23 10.78 4.09
C LEU A 211 8.05 10.35 2.87
N LEU A 212 7.43 9.59 1.97
CA LEU A 212 8.05 9.12 0.73
C LEU A 212 7.79 10.16 -0.38
N ASN A 213 8.76 11.07 -0.53
CA ASN A 213 8.65 12.27 -1.34
C ASN A 213 9.28 12.06 -2.72
N ASN A 214 8.46 12.01 -3.74
CA ASN A 214 8.88 11.92 -5.13
C ASN A 214 8.51 13.19 -5.95
N GLN A 215 8.01 14.22 -5.29
CA GLN A 215 7.57 15.49 -5.88
C GLN A 215 6.48 15.33 -6.96
N HIS A 216 5.77 14.21 -6.95
CA HIS A 216 4.75 13.91 -7.95
C HIS A 216 3.54 13.19 -7.35
N LEU A 217 2.39 13.36 -7.99
CA LEU A 217 1.25 12.46 -7.81
C LEU A 217 1.58 11.12 -8.50
N GLY A 218 2.43 10.31 -7.85
CA GLY A 218 3.13 9.20 -8.49
C GLY A 218 2.22 8.13 -9.11
N MET A 219 1.03 7.85 -8.55
CA MET A 219 0.08 6.93 -9.17
C MET A 219 -0.49 7.51 -10.47
N VAL A 220 -0.74 8.81 -10.53
CA VAL A 220 -1.20 9.46 -11.78
C VAL A 220 -0.09 9.42 -12.83
N VAL A 221 1.16 9.73 -12.45
CA VAL A 221 2.34 9.59 -13.32
C VAL A 221 2.43 8.19 -13.91
N GLN A 222 2.25 7.15 -13.10
CA GLN A 222 2.27 5.76 -13.58
C GLN A 222 1.24 5.49 -14.68
N TRP A 223 0.02 6.05 -14.55
CA TRP A 223 -1.01 5.94 -15.57
C TRP A 223 -0.69 6.77 -16.82
N GLU A 224 -0.15 7.99 -16.64
CA GLU A 224 0.29 8.84 -17.75
C GLU A 224 1.38 8.16 -18.57
N ASP A 225 2.38 7.59 -17.92
CA ASP A 225 3.48 6.88 -18.58
C ASP A 225 3.00 5.65 -19.35
N ARG A 226 2.17 4.82 -18.71
CA ARG A 226 1.78 3.53 -19.28
C ARG A 226 0.67 3.60 -20.31
N PHE A 227 -0.25 4.56 -20.18
CA PHE A 227 -1.48 4.57 -20.97
C PHE A 227 -1.76 5.88 -21.69
N MET A 228 -1.02 6.96 -21.36
CA MET A 228 -1.24 8.29 -21.95
C MET A 228 0.00 8.84 -22.67
N SER A 229 0.93 7.95 -23.04
CA SER A 229 2.17 8.30 -23.76
C SER A 229 3.02 9.36 -23.04
N GLY A 230 3.04 9.33 -21.72
CA GLY A 230 3.83 10.23 -20.87
C GLY A 230 3.30 11.68 -20.83
N ARG A 231 2.06 11.92 -21.26
CA ARG A 231 1.48 13.28 -21.21
C ARG A 231 1.18 13.68 -19.78
N ARG A 232 1.93 14.67 -19.28
CA ARG A 232 1.76 15.20 -17.92
C ARG A 232 0.52 16.11 -17.82
N ALA A 233 -0.23 15.97 -16.70
CA ALA A 233 -1.43 16.73 -16.41
C ALA A 233 -1.37 17.27 -14.97
N HIS A 234 -0.42 18.18 -14.70
CA HIS A 234 -0.20 18.79 -13.38
C HIS A 234 0.11 17.78 -12.27
N THR A 235 0.85 16.74 -12.60
CA THR A 235 1.24 15.67 -11.65
C THR A 235 2.50 15.99 -10.86
N TYR A 236 3.32 16.91 -11.35
CA TYR A 236 4.44 17.47 -10.61
C TYR A 236 3.97 18.46 -9.55
N LEU A 237 4.47 18.33 -8.33
CA LEU A 237 4.06 19.13 -7.16
C LEU A 237 4.96 20.34 -6.90
N GLY A 238 5.91 20.61 -7.77
CA GLY A 238 6.79 21.79 -7.70
C GLY A 238 6.33 22.96 -8.56
N PRO A 239 7.22 23.96 -8.77
CA PRO A 239 6.94 25.12 -9.58
C PRO A 239 6.56 24.77 -11.03
N VAL A 240 5.57 25.47 -11.58
CA VAL A 240 5.00 25.19 -12.91
C VAL A 240 5.94 25.44 -14.10
N ASP A 241 6.99 26.21 -13.89
CA ASP A 241 8.05 26.50 -14.86
C ASP A 241 9.23 25.52 -14.83
N HIS A 242 9.16 24.53 -13.95
CA HIS A 242 10.17 23.47 -13.87
C HIS A 242 10.01 22.50 -15.05
N PRO A 243 11.09 22.01 -15.69
CA PRO A 243 11.02 21.05 -16.80
C PRO A 243 10.18 19.81 -16.52
N GLU A 244 10.20 19.29 -15.27
CA GLU A 244 9.36 18.15 -14.86
C GLU A 244 7.85 18.46 -14.95
N ALA A 245 7.43 19.70 -14.69
CA ALA A 245 6.03 20.10 -14.83
C ALA A 245 5.53 20.03 -16.28
N LEU A 246 6.44 20.22 -17.24
CA LEU A 246 6.18 20.19 -18.67
C LEU A 246 6.38 18.79 -19.29
N GLY A 247 6.87 17.82 -18.50
CA GLY A 247 7.25 16.50 -18.99
C GLY A 247 8.54 16.49 -19.82
N GLU A 248 9.35 17.52 -19.67
CA GLU A 248 10.64 17.74 -20.37
C GLU A 248 11.84 17.48 -19.42
N GLY A 249 11.56 17.10 -18.15
CA GLY A 249 12.59 16.80 -17.16
C GLY A 249 13.34 15.51 -17.45
N ASP A 250 14.57 15.43 -16.95
CA ASP A 250 15.44 14.26 -17.05
C ASP A 250 15.22 13.23 -15.93
N GLY A 251 14.25 13.47 -15.04
CA GLY A 251 13.97 12.65 -13.88
C GLY A 251 14.89 12.87 -12.69
N THR A 252 15.75 13.87 -12.74
CA THR A 252 16.60 14.24 -11.61
C THR A 252 15.77 14.98 -10.56
N MET A 253 15.75 14.47 -9.35
CA MET A 253 15.06 15.13 -8.25
C MET A 253 15.73 16.46 -7.89
N PRO A 254 14.95 17.55 -7.77
CA PRO A 254 15.52 18.87 -7.45
C PRO A 254 16.17 18.84 -6.05
N MET A 255 17.24 19.62 -5.90
CA MET A 255 17.93 19.75 -4.58
C MET A 255 17.01 20.41 -3.55
N GLU A 256 16.20 21.37 -3.98
CA GLU A 256 15.18 21.99 -3.16
C GLU A 256 13.80 21.38 -3.52
N THR A 257 13.15 20.79 -2.53
CA THR A 257 11.82 20.25 -2.67
C THR A 257 10.76 21.30 -2.36
N PHE A 258 9.62 21.23 -3.02
CA PHE A 258 8.48 22.09 -2.77
C PHE A 258 7.20 21.26 -2.56
N PRO A 259 6.49 21.50 -1.44
CA PRO A 259 6.91 22.34 -0.32
C PRO A 259 8.10 21.74 0.42
N ASN A 260 8.80 22.55 1.21
CA ASN A 260 9.87 22.07 2.09
C ASN A 260 9.25 21.50 3.38
N PHE A 261 9.04 20.19 3.42
CA PHE A 261 8.36 19.50 4.52
C PHE A 261 9.14 19.59 5.84
N VAL A 262 10.46 19.63 5.79
CA VAL A 262 11.29 19.81 7.01
C VAL A 262 10.96 21.16 7.66
N LYS A 263 11.01 22.25 6.90
CA LYS A 263 10.69 23.59 7.44
C LYS A 263 9.24 23.70 7.94
N ILE A 264 8.31 23.02 7.26
CA ILE A 264 6.90 22.99 7.70
C ILE A 264 6.80 22.27 9.06
N ALA A 265 7.37 21.06 9.18
CA ALA A 265 7.35 20.30 10.42
C ALA A 265 8.02 21.07 11.58
N GLU A 266 9.19 21.68 11.33
CA GLU A 266 9.88 22.53 12.30
C GLU A 266 9.03 23.74 12.70
N GLY A 267 8.29 24.35 11.77
CA GLY A 267 7.35 25.45 12.04
C GLY A 267 6.22 25.04 13.00
N TYR A 268 5.84 23.76 13.00
CA TYR A 268 4.91 23.17 13.98
C TYR A 268 5.59 22.64 15.24
N GLY A 269 6.91 22.81 15.39
CA GLY A 269 7.69 22.32 16.54
C GLY A 269 7.98 20.81 16.51
N ILE A 270 7.88 20.18 15.34
CA ILE A 270 8.14 18.75 15.14
C ILE A 270 9.56 18.58 14.60
N LYS A 271 10.33 17.68 15.22
CA LYS A 271 11.67 17.33 14.73
C LYS A 271 11.54 16.69 13.34
N ALA A 272 12.38 17.17 12.41
CA ALA A 272 12.37 16.67 11.05
C ALA A 272 13.77 16.53 10.46
N ARG A 273 13.90 15.63 9.50
CA ARG A 273 15.12 15.43 8.72
C ARG A 273 14.79 15.01 7.30
N GLN A 274 15.53 15.53 6.32
CA GLN A 274 15.49 15.01 4.95
C GLN A 274 16.66 14.05 4.71
N VAL A 275 16.42 12.99 3.93
CA VAL A 275 17.46 12.05 3.50
C VAL A 275 17.31 11.75 2.00
N ARG A 276 18.45 11.67 1.30
CA ARG A 276 18.54 11.47 -0.15
C ARG A 276 19.40 10.27 -0.56
N SER A 277 20.30 9.84 0.32
CA SER A 277 21.25 8.76 0.08
C SER A 277 20.79 7.47 0.74
N ARG A 278 20.83 6.39 -0.03
CA ARG A 278 20.53 5.05 0.48
C ARG A 278 21.46 4.64 1.62
N ALA A 279 22.74 5.10 1.57
CA ALA A 279 23.71 4.81 2.61
C ALA A 279 23.36 5.46 3.96
N GLU A 280 22.72 6.65 3.94
CA GLU A 280 22.33 7.40 5.14
C GLU A 280 20.96 6.95 5.71
N TYR A 281 20.10 6.38 4.88
CA TYR A 281 18.72 6.12 5.24
C TYR A 281 18.55 5.23 6.47
N PRO A 282 19.26 4.08 6.64
CA PRO A 282 19.08 3.23 7.81
C PRO A 282 19.38 3.94 9.14
N ALA A 283 20.38 4.81 9.16
CA ALA A 283 20.73 5.59 10.34
C ALA A 283 19.73 6.71 10.64
N ALA A 284 19.23 7.39 9.59
CA ALA A 284 18.19 8.40 9.72
C ALA A 284 16.86 7.80 10.21
N LEU A 285 16.52 6.61 9.72
CA LEU A 285 15.36 5.85 10.16
C LEU A 285 15.48 5.45 11.63
N ALA A 286 16.64 4.92 12.05
CA ALA A 286 16.89 4.57 13.43
C ALA A 286 16.78 5.79 14.36
N GLU A 287 17.27 6.96 13.93
CA GLU A 287 17.12 8.22 14.66
C GLU A 287 15.63 8.57 14.85
N MET A 288 14.83 8.53 13.79
CA MET A 288 13.39 8.77 13.86
C MET A 288 12.70 7.82 14.85
N LEU A 289 13.00 6.52 14.76
CA LEU A 289 12.39 5.48 15.59
C LEU A 289 12.81 5.54 17.07
N ALA A 290 13.95 6.12 17.37
CA ALA A 290 14.47 6.28 18.73
C ALA A 290 14.07 7.61 19.39
N TYR A 291 13.64 8.59 18.62
CA TYR A 291 13.27 9.89 19.15
C TYR A 291 11.99 9.82 20.00
N ASP A 292 12.01 10.44 21.17
CA ASP A 292 10.85 10.55 22.05
C ASP A 292 10.02 11.79 21.67
N GLY A 293 9.02 11.60 20.82
CA GLY A 293 8.15 12.65 20.30
C GLY A 293 7.78 12.44 18.82
N PRO A 294 6.97 13.33 18.26
CA PRO A 294 6.65 13.28 16.83
C PRO A 294 7.90 13.58 15.98
N TYR A 295 8.03 12.87 14.88
CA TYR A 295 9.18 13.02 13.98
C TYR A 295 8.75 12.84 12.53
N LEU A 296 9.19 13.74 11.64
CA LEU A 296 9.01 13.62 10.21
C LEU A 296 10.35 13.30 9.53
N LEU A 297 10.42 12.16 8.85
CA LEU A 297 11.55 11.78 7.98
C LEU A 297 11.12 11.94 6.52
N ASP A 298 11.61 13.00 5.87
CA ASP A 298 11.39 13.31 4.46
C ASP A 298 12.39 12.53 3.60
N VAL A 299 11.92 11.47 2.94
CA VAL A 299 12.75 10.55 2.14
C VAL A 299 12.56 10.85 0.67
N ILE A 300 13.61 11.35 0.03
CA ILE A 300 13.58 11.68 -1.39
C ILE A 300 13.72 10.42 -2.24
N CYS A 301 12.67 10.14 -3.01
CA CYS A 301 12.54 8.94 -3.84
C CYS A 301 12.42 9.29 -5.32
N PRO A 302 12.89 8.45 -6.25
CA PRO A 302 12.64 8.64 -7.68
C PRO A 302 11.14 8.47 -7.99
N TYR A 303 10.60 9.28 -8.91
CA TYR A 303 9.19 9.20 -9.32
C TYR A 303 8.97 8.21 -10.48
N GLN A 304 10.01 7.76 -11.15
CA GLN A 304 9.93 6.87 -12.32
C GLN A 304 9.57 5.43 -11.96
N GLU A 305 9.59 5.12 -10.66
CA GLU A 305 9.22 3.79 -10.18
C GLU A 305 7.71 3.56 -10.29
N HIS A 306 7.34 2.41 -10.84
CA HIS A 306 5.95 1.99 -10.94
C HIS A 306 5.63 0.88 -9.95
N VAL A 307 4.41 0.88 -9.42
CA VAL A 307 3.91 -0.23 -8.59
C VAL A 307 3.64 -1.44 -9.46
N LEU A 308 4.45 -2.46 -9.27
CA LEU A 308 4.37 -3.72 -10.00
C LEU A 308 4.31 -4.89 -9.01
N PRO A 309 3.71 -6.03 -9.39
CA PRO A 309 2.98 -6.30 -10.63
C PRO A 309 1.72 -5.43 -10.79
N MET A 310 1.19 -5.34 -12.01
CA MET A 310 -0.04 -4.61 -12.29
C MET A 310 -0.92 -5.35 -13.29
N ILE A 311 -2.19 -5.56 -12.93
CA ILE A 311 -3.25 -5.94 -13.88
C ILE A 311 -4.07 -4.68 -14.15
N PRO A 312 -3.98 -4.05 -15.34
CA PRO A 312 -4.76 -2.86 -15.63
C PRO A 312 -6.27 -3.13 -15.60
N SER A 313 -7.07 -2.11 -15.28
CA SER A 313 -8.53 -2.23 -15.31
C SER A 313 -9.01 -2.76 -16.65
N GLY A 314 -9.96 -3.71 -16.61
CA GLY A 314 -10.52 -4.36 -17.81
C GLY A 314 -9.58 -5.38 -18.47
N ARG A 315 -8.40 -5.65 -17.91
CA ARG A 315 -7.46 -6.67 -18.38
C ARG A 315 -7.55 -7.96 -17.57
N THR A 316 -7.03 -9.03 -18.14
CA THR A 316 -7.02 -10.36 -17.52
C THR A 316 -5.72 -10.60 -16.75
N VAL A 317 -5.70 -11.62 -15.90
CA VAL A 317 -4.48 -12.06 -15.19
C VAL A 317 -3.33 -12.44 -16.16
N ARG A 318 -3.65 -12.84 -17.38
CA ARG A 318 -2.65 -13.20 -18.42
C ARG A 318 -1.92 -11.98 -18.97
N GLU A 319 -2.51 -10.80 -18.80
CA GLU A 319 -1.96 -9.50 -19.24
C GLU A 319 -1.28 -8.75 -18.08
N ILE A 320 -0.91 -9.48 -17.01
CA ILE A 320 -0.22 -8.89 -15.86
C ILE A 320 1.13 -8.32 -16.28
N ILE A 321 1.36 -7.07 -15.92
CA ILE A 321 2.59 -6.35 -16.18
C ILE A 321 3.54 -6.59 -15.00
N THR A 322 4.75 -7.07 -15.29
CA THR A 322 5.76 -7.39 -14.27
C THR A 322 7.05 -6.58 -14.39
N LYS A 323 7.17 -5.79 -15.46
CA LYS A 323 8.36 -4.95 -15.78
C LYS A 323 7.95 -3.62 -16.39
#